data_51f2eac88565c2c19deb39a1825b738a
#
_entry.id   51f2eac88565c2c19deb39a1825b738a
#
_cell.length_a   1.000
_cell.length_b   1.000
_cell.length_c   1.000
_cell.angle_alpha   90.00
_cell.angle_beta   90.00
_cell.angle_gamma   90.00
#
_symmetry.space_group_name_H-M   'P 1'
#
loop_
_entity.id
_entity.type
_entity.pdbx_description
1 polymer ?
#
loop_
_entity_poly.entity_id
_entity_poly.type
_entity_poly.pdbx_seq_one_letter_code
_entity_poly.pdbx_strand_id
1 'polypeptide(L)'
;MQNCRNHPAVTREAHSPSKATTLAPLPATFRDIPGLAARPLPSAVMSATPPPPAAAVTIERRLSLRVVTLPRDTNQYGTIFGGVILSYIDQAGFVEARRHGVHRWVTAAIDRVEFKAPVHVGDVVNFYARALRIGTKSVTVQVEVEAERYNSGQCVPVTEAQLVMVSVDAAGTPIALASPPTV
;
A
#
# COMPACT_ATOMS: atom_id res chain seq x y z
N MET A 1 21.26 9.44 17.75
CA MET A 1 20.36 8.57 16.97
C MET A 1 19.46 9.47 16.15
N GLN A 2 19.83 9.72 14.90
CA GLN A 2 18.99 10.49 13.96
C GLN A 2 17.86 9.60 13.50
N ASN A 3 16.65 9.98 13.90
CA ASN A 3 15.43 9.27 13.60
C ASN A 3 15.05 9.57 12.15
N CYS A 4 14.54 8.58 11.38
CA CYS A 4 14.05 8.74 9.98
C CYS A 4 13.01 9.85 9.77
N ARG A 5 12.71 10.65 10.77
CA ARG A 5 11.67 11.69 10.76
C ARG A 5 12.06 13.03 10.11
N ASN A 6 13.35 13.29 9.89
CA ASN A 6 13.80 14.59 9.38
C ASN A 6 14.93 14.42 8.36
N HIS A 7 14.59 14.15 7.09
CA HIS A 7 15.51 14.39 5.99
C HIS A 7 14.88 15.35 4.99
N PRO A 8 15.54 16.48 4.66
CA PRO A 8 15.09 17.35 3.58
C PRO A 8 15.23 16.64 2.24
N ALA A 9 14.33 16.96 1.32
CA ALA A 9 14.29 16.42 -0.03
C ALA A 9 15.66 16.55 -0.73
N VAL A 10 16.23 15.42 -1.14
CA VAL A 10 17.44 15.39 -1.97
C VAL A 10 17.06 15.87 -3.37
N THR A 11 17.65 16.97 -3.80
CA THR A 11 17.59 17.50 -5.16
C THR A 11 18.06 16.45 -6.16
N ARG A 12 17.21 16.17 -7.16
CA ARG A 12 17.52 15.30 -8.30
C ARG A 12 18.63 15.91 -9.14
N GLU A 13 19.78 15.28 -9.18
CA GLU A 13 20.73 15.46 -10.29
C GLU A 13 20.24 14.70 -11.51
N ALA A 14 20.22 15.43 -12.63
CA ALA A 14 19.76 14.92 -13.92
C ALA A 14 20.75 13.89 -14.47
N HIS A 15 20.33 12.63 -14.59
CA HIS A 15 21.08 11.59 -15.32
C HIS A 15 20.64 11.60 -16.78
N SER A 16 21.65 11.72 -17.65
CA SER A 16 21.56 11.69 -19.12
C SER A 16 20.96 10.38 -19.65
N PRO A 17 20.15 10.40 -20.74
CA PRO A 17 19.44 9.21 -21.21
C PRO A 17 20.38 8.25 -21.93
N SER A 18 20.49 7.03 -21.43
CA SER A 18 21.10 5.89 -22.13
C SER A 18 20.08 5.27 -23.09
N LYS A 19 20.60 4.91 -24.27
CA LYS A 19 19.96 4.41 -25.49
C LYS A 19 18.76 3.49 -25.28
N ALA A 20 17.65 3.87 -25.92
CA ALA A 20 16.43 3.09 -26.07
C ALA A 20 16.69 1.78 -26.82
N THR A 21 16.46 0.66 -26.16
CA THR A 21 16.29 -0.66 -26.82
C THR A 21 14.81 -0.78 -27.16
N THR A 22 14.52 -0.79 -28.46
CA THR A 22 13.16 -0.96 -29.01
C THR A 22 12.67 -2.38 -28.69
N LEU A 23 11.73 -2.51 -27.77
CA LEU A 23 10.97 -3.76 -27.60
C LEU A 23 9.88 -3.85 -28.67
N ALA A 24 9.78 -5.02 -29.31
CA ALA A 24 8.75 -5.36 -30.27
C ALA A 24 7.34 -5.28 -29.66
N PRO A 25 6.30 -4.90 -30.45
CA PRO A 25 4.95 -4.75 -29.94
C PRO A 25 4.35 -6.13 -29.58
N LEU A 26 3.70 -6.19 -28.41
CA LEU A 26 2.87 -7.32 -27.99
C LEU A 26 1.63 -7.44 -28.88
N PRO A 27 1.15 -8.65 -29.19
CA PRO A 27 0.00 -8.85 -30.05
C PRO A 27 -1.29 -8.32 -29.40
N ALA A 28 -2.04 -7.56 -30.21
CA ALA A 28 -3.37 -7.09 -29.90
C ALA A 28 -4.35 -8.27 -29.92
N THR A 29 -4.88 -8.67 -28.76
CA THR A 29 -6.14 -9.44 -28.69
C THR A 29 -6.76 -9.41 -27.31
N PHE A 30 -7.52 -8.36 -27.05
CA PHE A 30 -8.57 -8.35 -26.03
C PHE A 30 -9.77 -7.50 -26.49
N ARG A 31 -10.06 -7.50 -27.82
CA ARG A 31 -11.10 -6.63 -28.38
C ARG A 31 -12.30 -7.34 -28.98
N ASP A 32 -12.36 -8.65 -28.95
CA ASP A 32 -13.46 -9.40 -29.58
C ASP A 32 -14.13 -10.36 -28.58
N ILE A 33 -14.86 -9.76 -27.61
CA ILE A 33 -15.92 -10.49 -26.91
C ILE A 33 -17.24 -9.97 -27.47
N PRO A 34 -18.01 -10.75 -28.28
CA PRO A 34 -19.31 -10.33 -28.76
C PRO A 34 -20.32 -10.36 -27.62
N GLY A 35 -20.93 -9.21 -27.32
CA GLY A 35 -22.06 -9.15 -26.39
C GLY A 35 -22.11 -7.95 -25.45
N LEU A 36 -21.15 -7.01 -25.46
CA LEU A 36 -21.21 -5.81 -24.62
C LEU A 36 -21.71 -4.60 -25.43
N ALA A 37 -23.03 -4.60 -25.75
CA ALA A 37 -23.69 -3.42 -26.29
C ALA A 37 -23.73 -2.33 -25.21
N ALA A 38 -23.10 -1.20 -25.51
CA ALA A 38 -23.15 -0.01 -24.68
C ALA A 38 -24.60 0.52 -24.56
N ARG A 39 -25.19 0.42 -23.37
CA ARG A 39 -26.45 1.11 -23.05
C ARG A 39 -26.18 2.61 -22.93
N PRO A 40 -26.93 3.49 -23.62
CA PRO A 40 -26.83 4.91 -23.45
C PRO A 40 -27.29 5.30 -22.02
N LEU A 41 -26.47 6.09 -21.33
CA LEU A 41 -26.81 6.67 -20.05
C LEU A 41 -27.90 7.74 -20.22
N PRO A 42 -28.93 7.82 -19.37
CA PRO A 42 -29.91 8.90 -19.41
C PRO A 42 -29.24 10.21 -19.01
N SER A 43 -29.38 11.22 -19.85
CA SER A 43 -29.02 12.62 -19.57
C SER A 43 -30.02 13.21 -18.57
N ALA A 44 -29.74 13.08 -17.28
CA ALA A 44 -30.38 13.88 -16.26
C ALA A 44 -29.32 14.79 -15.63
N VAL A 45 -29.22 16.00 -16.13
CA VAL A 45 -28.46 17.08 -15.51
C VAL A 45 -29.24 17.51 -14.27
N MET A 46 -28.92 16.91 -13.14
CA MET A 46 -29.25 17.47 -11.83
C MET A 46 -28.01 18.19 -11.31
N SER A 47 -28.14 19.53 -11.28
CA SER A 47 -27.20 20.42 -10.58
C SER A 47 -27.22 20.10 -9.08
N ALA A 48 -26.39 19.15 -8.68
CA ALA A 48 -26.10 18.90 -7.27
C ALA A 48 -24.84 19.70 -6.92
N THR A 49 -24.99 20.71 -6.09
CA THR A 49 -23.86 21.38 -5.42
C THR A 49 -22.96 20.31 -4.81
N PRO A 50 -21.66 20.27 -5.13
CA PRO A 50 -20.77 19.28 -4.53
C PRO A 50 -20.81 19.45 -2.99
N PRO A 51 -20.86 18.35 -2.21
CA PRO A 51 -20.77 18.45 -0.76
C PRO A 51 -19.46 19.15 -0.40
N PRO A 52 -19.43 19.92 0.70
CA PRO A 52 -18.23 20.60 1.14
C PRO A 52 -17.13 19.54 1.31
N PRO A 53 -15.86 19.87 0.97
CA PRO A 53 -14.76 18.93 1.13
C PRO A 53 -14.75 18.50 2.61
N ALA A 54 -14.91 17.20 2.84
CA ALA A 54 -14.74 16.62 4.17
C ALA A 54 -13.38 17.10 4.68
N ALA A 55 -13.35 17.75 5.84
CA ALA A 55 -12.14 18.23 6.46
C ALA A 55 -11.11 17.08 6.41
N ALA A 56 -10.03 17.28 5.67
CA ALA A 56 -8.96 16.29 5.57
C ALA A 56 -8.36 16.16 6.96
N VAL A 57 -8.79 15.14 7.70
CA VAL A 57 -8.11 14.73 8.92
C VAL A 57 -6.75 14.25 8.46
N THR A 58 -5.73 15.06 8.65
CA THR A 58 -4.35 14.66 8.42
C THR A 58 -4.00 13.61 9.46
N ILE A 59 -4.33 12.36 9.16
CA ILE A 59 -3.97 11.25 10.03
C ILE A 59 -2.48 11.02 9.81
N GLU A 60 -1.70 11.39 10.82
CA GLU A 60 -0.26 11.24 10.81
C GLU A 60 0.12 9.77 10.63
N ARG A 61 1.05 9.47 9.71
CA ARG A 61 1.55 8.11 9.51
C ARG A 61 2.18 7.59 10.80
N ARG A 62 1.88 6.36 11.19
CA ARG A 62 2.37 5.75 12.44
C ARG A 62 3.22 4.53 12.13
N LEU A 63 4.28 4.34 12.90
CA LEU A 63 5.05 3.12 12.84
C LEU A 63 4.17 1.95 13.31
N SER A 64 3.85 1.03 12.40
CA SER A 64 3.03 -0.16 12.66
C SER A 64 3.88 -1.40 12.87
N LEU A 65 4.97 -1.56 12.08
CA LEU A 65 5.94 -2.63 12.25
C LEU A 65 7.36 -2.10 12.06
N ARG A 66 8.32 -2.76 12.74
CA ARG A 66 9.75 -2.56 12.55
C ARG A 66 10.42 -3.92 12.61
N VAL A 67 11.12 -4.31 11.54
CA VAL A 67 11.65 -5.66 11.36
C VAL A 67 13.11 -5.60 10.93
N VAL A 68 13.94 -6.46 11.49
CA VAL A 68 15.29 -6.70 11.01
C VAL A 68 15.24 -7.83 9.99
N THR A 69 15.81 -7.61 8.81
CA THR A 69 15.85 -8.61 7.74
C THR A 69 16.95 -9.64 7.97
N LEU A 70 16.65 -10.90 7.67
CA LEU A 70 17.50 -12.05 7.97
C LEU A 70 17.99 -12.74 6.68
N PRO A 71 19.09 -13.50 6.73
CA PRO A 71 19.59 -14.24 5.56
C PRO A 71 18.57 -15.19 4.93
N ARG A 72 17.66 -15.78 5.73
CA ARG A 72 16.57 -16.67 5.23
C ARG A 72 15.55 -15.95 4.33
N ASP A 73 15.52 -14.63 4.38
CA ASP A 73 14.56 -13.80 3.64
C ASP A 73 15.10 -13.40 2.24
N THR A 74 16.32 -13.86 1.90
CA THR A 74 17.00 -13.48 0.67
C THR A 74 16.56 -14.28 -0.55
N ASN A 75 16.58 -13.62 -1.70
CA ASN A 75 16.50 -14.24 -3.01
C ASN A 75 17.90 -14.65 -3.49
N GLN A 76 17.96 -15.27 -4.67
CA GLN A 76 19.23 -15.73 -5.29
C GLN A 76 20.19 -14.58 -5.68
N TYR A 77 19.73 -13.33 -5.63
CA TYR A 77 20.55 -12.15 -5.94
C TYR A 77 21.12 -11.48 -4.68
N GLY A 78 20.87 -12.05 -3.48
CA GLY A 78 21.35 -11.51 -2.21
C GLY A 78 20.56 -10.32 -1.66
N THR A 79 19.41 -10.01 -2.24
CA THR A 79 18.46 -9.03 -1.69
C THR A 79 17.25 -9.73 -1.06
N ILE A 80 16.49 -9.02 -0.26
CA ILE A 80 15.28 -9.57 0.36
C ILE A 80 14.20 -9.78 -0.71
N PHE A 81 13.51 -10.94 -0.66
CA PHE A 81 12.37 -11.20 -1.53
C PHE A 81 11.28 -10.14 -1.37
N GLY A 82 10.79 -9.61 -2.48
CA GLY A 82 9.66 -8.67 -2.48
C GLY A 82 8.41 -9.23 -1.80
N GLY A 83 8.17 -10.55 -1.92
CA GLY A 83 7.07 -11.24 -1.23
C GLY A 83 7.17 -11.19 0.30
N VAL A 84 8.39 -11.19 0.87
CA VAL A 84 8.61 -11.00 2.31
C VAL A 84 8.17 -9.58 2.72
N ILE A 85 8.57 -8.58 1.96
CA ILE A 85 8.15 -7.19 2.20
C ILE A 85 6.63 -7.05 2.06
N LEU A 86 6.01 -7.68 1.04
CA LEU A 86 4.55 -7.67 0.86
C LEU A 86 3.82 -8.30 2.05
N SER A 87 4.35 -9.39 2.63
CA SER A 87 3.73 -10.00 3.81
C SER A 87 3.76 -9.08 5.03
N TYR A 88 4.82 -8.30 5.21
CA TYR A 88 4.89 -7.30 6.27
C TYR A 88 4.02 -6.07 6.00
N ILE A 89 3.84 -5.68 4.73
CA ILE A 89 2.88 -4.65 4.32
C ILE A 89 1.46 -5.07 4.73
N ASP A 90 1.09 -6.31 4.45
CA ASP A 90 -0.21 -6.87 4.84
C ASP A 90 -0.42 -6.84 6.36
N GLN A 91 0.59 -7.28 7.13
CA GLN A 91 0.57 -7.23 8.59
C GLN A 91 0.46 -5.78 9.12
N ALA A 92 1.18 -4.83 8.51
CA ALA A 92 1.09 -3.42 8.90
C ALA A 92 -0.30 -2.84 8.62
N GLY A 93 -0.92 -3.21 7.50
CA GLY A 93 -2.30 -2.88 7.17
C GLY A 93 -3.28 -3.42 8.19
N PHE A 94 -3.11 -4.67 8.59
CA PHE A 94 -3.91 -5.31 9.66
C PHE A 94 -3.76 -4.57 10.99
N VAL A 95 -2.52 -4.24 11.41
CA VAL A 95 -2.27 -3.50 12.65
C VAL A 95 -2.98 -2.15 12.65
N GLU A 96 -2.96 -1.43 11.53
CA GLU A 96 -3.69 -0.17 11.41
C GLU A 96 -5.21 -0.38 11.42
N ALA A 97 -5.73 -1.37 10.69
CA ALA A 97 -7.16 -1.66 10.63
C ALA A 97 -7.74 -1.98 12.01
N ARG A 98 -7.02 -2.70 12.86
CA ARG A 98 -7.43 -3.03 14.23
C ARG A 98 -7.65 -1.82 15.13
N ARG A 99 -7.12 -0.65 14.82
CA ARG A 99 -7.37 0.59 15.56
C ARG A 99 -8.78 1.12 15.34
N HIS A 100 -9.44 0.64 14.27
CA HIS A 100 -10.80 1.06 13.87
C HIS A 100 -11.89 0.06 14.30
N GLY A 101 -11.51 -1.02 14.99
CA GLY A 101 -12.45 -2.00 15.56
C GLY A 101 -11.79 -3.33 15.87
N VAL A 102 -12.26 -3.98 16.94
CA VAL A 102 -11.78 -5.31 17.36
C VAL A 102 -12.56 -6.37 16.59
N HIS A 103 -12.25 -6.53 15.31
CA HIS A 103 -12.88 -7.45 14.38
C HIS A 103 -11.88 -8.43 13.79
N ARG A 104 -12.39 -9.46 13.13
CA ARG A 104 -11.63 -10.22 12.15
C ARG A 104 -11.47 -9.35 10.92
N TRP A 105 -10.22 -9.09 10.57
CA TRP A 105 -9.88 -8.30 9.40
C TRP A 105 -9.30 -9.19 8.33
N VAL A 106 -9.77 -9.01 7.10
CA VAL A 106 -9.23 -9.67 5.91
C VAL A 106 -8.77 -8.63 4.91
N THR A 107 -7.67 -8.90 4.25
CA THR A 107 -7.18 -8.07 3.15
C THR A 107 -7.97 -8.44 1.91
N ALA A 108 -8.80 -7.51 1.43
CA ALA A 108 -9.61 -7.72 0.23
C ALA A 108 -8.86 -7.35 -1.05
N ALA A 109 -7.96 -6.36 -0.97
CA ALA A 109 -7.15 -5.93 -2.09
C ALA A 109 -5.87 -5.27 -1.61
N ILE A 110 -4.81 -5.42 -2.38
CA ILE A 110 -3.60 -4.60 -2.33
C ILE A 110 -3.49 -3.96 -3.71
N ASP A 111 -3.47 -2.64 -3.74
CA ASP A 111 -3.31 -1.88 -4.97
C ASP A 111 -1.84 -1.83 -5.38
N ARG A 112 -1.56 -1.23 -6.53
CA ARG A 112 -0.25 -1.16 -7.16
C ARG A 112 0.89 -0.99 -6.14
N VAL A 113 1.82 -1.95 -6.17
CA VAL A 113 3.06 -1.91 -5.39
C VAL A 113 4.24 -1.79 -6.35
N GLU A 114 5.07 -0.77 -6.13
CA GLU A 114 6.25 -0.51 -6.94
C GLU A 114 7.47 -0.38 -6.04
N PHE A 115 8.43 -1.29 -6.21
CA PHE A 115 9.67 -1.26 -5.43
C PHE A 115 10.65 -0.24 -6.03
N LYS A 116 11.03 0.75 -5.22
CA LYS A 116 11.93 1.85 -5.60
C LYS A 116 13.40 1.56 -5.26
N ALA A 117 13.62 0.69 -4.26
CA ALA A 117 14.96 0.31 -3.81
C ALA A 117 14.98 -1.12 -3.26
N PRO A 118 16.09 -1.86 -3.42
CA PRO A 118 16.27 -3.16 -2.81
C PRO A 118 16.45 -3.04 -1.28
N VAL A 119 16.05 -4.10 -0.58
CA VAL A 119 16.31 -4.31 0.85
C VAL A 119 17.41 -5.35 1.00
N HIS A 120 18.35 -5.14 1.92
CA HIS A 120 19.48 -6.01 2.15
C HIS A 120 19.39 -6.71 3.52
N VAL A 121 20.14 -7.80 3.68
CA VAL A 121 20.26 -8.49 4.97
C VAL A 121 20.83 -7.53 6.03
N GLY A 122 20.21 -7.52 7.19
CA GLY A 122 20.59 -6.65 8.31
C GLY A 122 19.95 -5.26 8.27
N ASP A 123 19.30 -4.85 7.18
CA ASP A 123 18.53 -3.61 7.15
C ASP A 123 17.39 -3.68 8.17
N VAL A 124 17.11 -2.55 8.80
CA VAL A 124 15.91 -2.37 9.65
C VAL A 124 14.81 -1.75 8.81
N VAL A 125 13.77 -2.53 8.54
CA VAL A 125 12.65 -2.10 7.70
C VAL A 125 11.52 -1.56 8.57
N ASN A 126 11.12 -0.33 8.31
CA ASN A 126 10.06 0.39 9.00
C ASN A 126 8.82 0.43 8.09
N PHE A 127 7.68 0.00 8.64
CA PHE A 127 6.39 0.04 7.98
C PHE A 127 5.51 1.06 8.68
N TYR A 128 5.26 2.19 8.03
CA TYR A 128 4.39 3.24 8.53
C TYR A 128 3.02 3.09 7.89
N ALA A 129 1.98 3.07 8.71
CA ALA A 129 0.62 2.95 8.21
C ALA A 129 -0.24 4.14 8.64
N ARG A 130 -1.25 4.42 7.81
CA ARG A 130 -2.33 5.38 8.11
C ARG A 130 -3.60 4.99 7.40
N ALA A 131 -4.74 5.21 8.03
CA ALA A 131 -6.03 5.08 7.37
C ALA A 131 -6.24 6.28 6.42
N LEU A 132 -6.52 5.99 5.14
CA LEU A 132 -6.90 7.01 4.16
C LEU A 132 -8.41 7.23 4.15
N ARG A 133 -9.17 6.16 4.32
CA ARG A 133 -10.62 6.17 4.29
C ARG A 133 -11.18 5.12 5.23
N ILE A 134 -12.15 5.51 6.04
CA ILE A 134 -12.91 4.62 6.90
C ILE A 134 -14.33 4.54 6.32
N GLY A 135 -14.72 3.35 5.86
CA GLY A 135 -16.06 3.06 5.35
C GLY A 135 -16.93 2.41 6.42
N THR A 136 -18.09 1.90 6.00
CA THR A 136 -19.02 1.21 6.93
C THR A 136 -18.49 -0.17 7.35
N LYS A 137 -17.81 -0.88 6.46
CA LYS A 137 -17.35 -2.27 6.64
C LYS A 137 -15.86 -2.45 6.28
N SER A 138 -15.18 -1.38 5.90
CA SER A 138 -13.80 -1.45 5.41
C SER A 138 -13.01 -0.22 5.78
N VAL A 139 -11.68 -0.40 5.83
CA VAL A 139 -10.71 0.67 5.99
C VAL A 139 -9.71 0.58 4.83
N THR A 140 -9.51 1.69 4.12
CA THR A 140 -8.40 1.80 3.18
C THR A 140 -7.19 2.31 3.92
N VAL A 141 -6.12 1.52 3.93
CA VAL A 141 -4.88 1.80 4.63
C VAL A 141 -3.78 2.07 3.61
N GLN A 142 -3.02 3.12 3.80
CA GLN A 142 -1.73 3.31 3.12
C GLN A 142 -0.61 2.82 4.01
N VAL A 143 0.30 2.05 3.43
CA VAL A 143 1.54 1.60 4.08
C VAL A 143 2.72 2.14 3.29
N GLU A 144 3.60 2.87 3.97
CA GLU A 144 4.86 3.38 3.45
C GLU A 144 6.00 2.58 4.09
N VAL A 145 6.95 2.12 3.27
CA VAL A 145 8.05 1.26 3.69
C VAL A 145 9.39 1.95 3.48
N GLU A 146 10.17 2.04 4.54
CA GLU A 146 11.52 2.60 4.53
C GLU A 146 12.51 1.59 5.10
N ALA A 147 13.67 1.44 4.49
CA ALA A 147 14.78 0.64 5.01
C ALA A 147 15.86 1.55 5.60
N GLU A 148 16.20 1.32 6.85
CA GLU A 148 17.38 1.89 7.51
C GLU A 148 18.55 0.94 7.28
N ARG A 149 19.55 1.39 6.54
CA ARG A 149 20.73 0.61 6.17
C ARG A 149 21.56 0.27 7.39
N TYR A 150 21.88 -1.01 7.59
CA TYR A 150 22.60 -1.45 8.77
C TYR A 150 24.01 -0.86 8.89
N ASN A 151 24.67 -0.57 7.76
CA ASN A 151 26.05 -0.09 7.71
C ASN A 151 26.19 1.42 7.79
N SER A 152 25.15 2.21 7.52
CA SER A 152 25.22 3.67 7.44
C SER A 152 24.13 4.37 8.26
N GLY A 153 23.06 3.64 8.67
CA GLY A 153 21.88 4.25 9.29
C GLY A 153 21.05 5.12 8.34
N GLN A 154 21.40 5.16 7.05
CA GLN A 154 20.66 5.93 6.05
C GLN A 154 19.29 5.31 5.82
N CYS A 155 18.24 6.14 5.88
CA CYS A 155 16.88 5.72 5.54
C CYS A 155 16.61 5.88 4.04
N VAL A 156 16.13 4.80 3.41
CA VAL A 156 15.84 4.75 1.99
C VAL A 156 14.38 4.33 1.80
N PRO A 157 13.57 5.10 1.03
CA PRO A 157 12.21 4.67 0.70
C PRO A 157 12.26 3.43 -0.21
N VAL A 158 11.54 2.38 0.21
CA VAL A 158 11.52 1.08 -0.49
C VAL A 158 10.29 0.97 -1.38
N THR A 159 9.13 1.19 -0.81
CA THR A 159 7.84 1.08 -1.54
C THR A 159 6.70 1.73 -0.75
N GLU A 160 5.58 1.84 -1.41
CA GLU A 160 4.30 2.18 -0.79
C GLU A 160 3.19 1.33 -1.39
N ALA A 161 2.15 1.06 -0.61
CA ALA A 161 1.00 0.30 -1.04
C ALA A 161 -0.28 0.83 -0.39
N GLN A 162 -1.41 0.62 -1.06
CA GLN A 162 -2.74 0.83 -0.48
C GLN A 162 -3.43 -0.52 -0.33
N LEU A 163 -3.99 -0.77 0.85
CA LEU A 163 -4.72 -1.98 1.16
C LEU A 163 -6.18 -1.66 1.49
N VAL A 164 -7.07 -2.52 1.06
CA VAL A 164 -8.47 -2.49 1.50
C VAL A 164 -8.65 -3.61 2.50
N MET A 165 -8.82 -3.23 3.77
CA MET A 165 -9.09 -4.13 4.89
C MET A 165 -10.59 -4.17 5.15
N VAL A 166 -11.17 -5.36 5.23
CA VAL A 166 -12.62 -5.57 5.43
C VAL A 166 -12.84 -6.30 6.76
N SER A 167 -13.76 -5.79 7.57
CA SER A 167 -14.20 -6.45 8.80
C SER A 167 -15.19 -7.55 8.49
N VAL A 168 -14.98 -8.74 9.04
CA VAL A 168 -15.82 -9.91 8.79
C VAL A 168 -16.23 -10.61 10.08
N ASP A 169 -17.36 -11.36 10.02
CA ASP A 169 -17.77 -12.26 11.08
C ASP A 169 -17.03 -13.61 11.03
N ALA A 170 -17.43 -14.55 11.86
CA ALA A 170 -16.84 -15.90 11.93
C ALA A 170 -17.02 -16.70 10.63
N ALA A 171 -18.05 -16.39 9.84
CA ALA A 171 -18.34 -17.02 8.56
C ALA A 171 -17.63 -16.35 7.38
N GLY A 172 -16.90 -15.24 7.61
CA GLY A 172 -16.25 -14.46 6.56
C GLY A 172 -17.15 -13.44 5.88
N THR A 173 -18.36 -13.20 6.42
CA THR A 173 -19.29 -12.22 5.85
C THR A 173 -18.93 -10.81 6.30
N PRO A 174 -18.86 -9.80 5.40
CA PRO A 174 -18.55 -8.43 5.76
C PRO A 174 -19.59 -7.80 6.71
N ILE A 175 -19.12 -7.29 7.85
CA ILE A 175 -19.93 -6.64 8.90
C ILE A 175 -19.57 -5.18 9.07
N ALA A 176 -20.49 -4.40 9.69
CA ALA A 176 -20.23 -3.00 9.97
C ALA A 176 -19.18 -2.84 11.09
N LEU A 177 -18.35 -1.79 11.01
CA LEU A 177 -17.34 -1.47 12.04
C LEU A 177 -17.97 -1.13 13.39
N ALA A 178 -19.23 -0.67 13.38
CA ALA A 178 -20.00 -0.40 14.60
C ALA A 178 -20.59 -1.66 15.25
N SER A 179 -20.43 -2.83 14.61
CA SER A 179 -20.88 -4.12 15.16
C SER A 179 -20.08 -4.49 16.43
N PRO A 180 -20.63 -5.35 17.30
CA PRO A 180 -19.85 -5.91 18.42
C PRO A 180 -18.56 -6.58 17.94
N PRO A 181 -17.52 -6.66 18.81
CA PRO A 181 -16.28 -7.36 18.48
C PRO A 181 -16.49 -8.79 17.99
N THR A 182 -15.68 -9.22 17.01
CA THR A 182 -15.79 -10.57 16.38
C THR A 182 -14.57 -11.46 16.67
N VAL A 183 -13.69 -11.03 17.54
CA VAL A 183 -12.49 -11.76 18.02
C VAL A 183 -12.44 -11.75 19.53
#